data_bb41b32c602cad46a62496973caf8874
#
_entry.id   bb41b32c602cad46a62496973caf8874
#
_cell.length_a   1.000
_cell.length_b   1.000
_cell.length_c   1.000
_cell.angle_alpha   90.00
_cell.angle_beta   90.00
_cell.angle_gamma   90.00
#
_symmetry.space_group_name_H-M   'P 1'
#
loop_
_entity.id
_entity.type
_entity.pdbx_description
1 polymer ?
#
loop_
_entity_poly.entity_id
_entity_poly.type
_entity_poly.pdbx_seq_one_letter_code
_entity_poly.pdbx_strand_id
1 'polypeptide(L)'
;METRNFLIRDAEFSDYEYFMRWENDPEVTRYLSFDEGRTYEDVVTEALYNKFSKDRMDFTIVDRENDVHVGRIFISRIDRHADSLDITKFYIGDVSLWGKGVAREIMNELLEYCFTFLHMERVTLDYYTGNKRAYTLYESLGFREEGVARNATKKDGRYYDLHIMSMLRSEFFGEKE
;
A
#
# COMPACT_ATOMS: atom_id res chain seq x y z
N MET A 1 3.90 -13.17 4.85
CA MET A 1 2.87 -12.77 5.83
C MET A 1 1.58 -13.49 5.47
N GLU A 2 0.77 -13.84 6.44
CA GLU A 2 -0.52 -14.49 6.17
C GLU A 2 -1.55 -14.12 7.22
N THR A 3 -2.77 -13.89 6.77
CA THR A 3 -3.94 -13.73 7.61
C THR A 3 -4.76 -15.03 7.62
N ARG A 4 -5.93 -15.01 8.26
CA ARG A 4 -6.88 -16.12 8.16
C ARG A 4 -7.30 -16.39 6.71
N ASN A 5 -7.53 -15.33 5.94
CA ASN A 5 -8.14 -15.43 4.60
C ASN A 5 -7.14 -15.16 3.46
N PHE A 6 -6.05 -14.46 3.72
CA PHE A 6 -5.14 -13.97 2.66
C PHE A 6 -3.68 -14.35 2.92
N LEU A 7 -2.99 -14.66 1.82
CA LEU A 7 -1.54 -14.76 1.75
C LEU A 7 -0.97 -13.47 1.16
N ILE A 8 0.03 -12.88 1.82
CA ILE A 8 0.79 -11.72 1.34
C ILE A 8 2.22 -12.19 1.11
N ARG A 9 2.61 -12.32 -0.14
CA ARG A 9 3.92 -12.83 -0.56
C ARG A 9 4.63 -11.87 -1.49
N ASP A 10 5.93 -12.05 -1.65
CA ASP A 10 6.69 -11.29 -2.66
C ASP A 10 6.04 -11.44 -4.03
N ALA A 11 6.01 -10.33 -4.77
CA ALA A 11 5.45 -10.31 -6.11
C ALA A 11 6.35 -11.09 -7.09
N GLU A 12 5.71 -11.86 -7.96
CA GLU A 12 6.33 -12.69 -8.99
C GLU A 12 5.89 -12.26 -10.40
N PHE A 13 6.55 -12.76 -11.43
CA PHE A 13 6.22 -12.42 -12.81
C PHE A 13 4.76 -12.72 -13.19
N SER A 14 4.19 -13.80 -12.65
CA SER A 14 2.78 -14.17 -12.85
C SER A 14 1.78 -13.15 -12.31
N ASP A 15 2.20 -12.31 -11.35
CA ASP A 15 1.33 -11.33 -10.71
C ASP A 15 1.19 -10.03 -11.53
N TYR A 16 2.20 -9.71 -12.37
CA TYR A 16 2.27 -8.41 -13.03
C TYR A 16 1.17 -8.16 -14.04
N GLU A 17 0.58 -9.22 -14.61
CA GLU A 17 -0.60 -9.08 -15.47
C GLU A 17 -1.82 -8.59 -14.67
N TYR A 18 -1.99 -9.05 -13.43
CA TYR A 18 -3.03 -8.56 -12.54
C TYR A 18 -2.77 -7.10 -12.15
N PHE A 19 -1.53 -6.74 -11.81
CA PHE A 19 -1.18 -5.35 -11.50
C PHE A 19 -1.47 -4.44 -12.68
N MET A 20 -1.06 -4.80 -13.90
CA MET A 20 -1.34 -4.03 -15.12
C MET A 20 -2.85 -3.83 -15.33
N ARG A 21 -3.66 -4.86 -15.15
CA ARG A 21 -5.12 -4.77 -15.28
C ARG A 21 -5.72 -3.80 -14.24
N TRP A 22 -5.35 -3.93 -12.96
CA TRP A 22 -5.86 -3.08 -11.89
C TRP A 22 -5.37 -1.64 -12.00
N GLU A 23 -4.13 -1.42 -12.42
CA GLU A 23 -3.54 -0.10 -12.58
C GLU A 23 -4.07 0.64 -13.82
N ASN A 24 -4.81 -0.05 -14.70
CA ASN A 24 -5.59 0.53 -15.78
C ASN A 24 -7.10 0.60 -15.49
N ASP A 25 -7.56 0.07 -14.36
CA ASP A 25 -8.97 0.15 -13.98
C ASP A 25 -9.26 1.51 -13.30
N PRO A 26 -10.12 2.36 -13.90
CA PRO A 26 -10.44 3.68 -13.34
C PRO A 26 -11.08 3.63 -11.95
N GLU A 27 -11.76 2.53 -11.60
CA GLU A 27 -12.36 2.37 -10.29
C GLU A 27 -11.29 2.12 -9.23
N VAL A 28 -10.34 1.23 -9.50
CA VAL A 28 -9.20 0.92 -8.63
C VAL A 28 -8.27 2.13 -8.50
N THR A 29 -7.96 2.78 -9.62
CA THR A 29 -6.99 3.87 -9.66
C THR A 29 -7.55 5.23 -9.31
N ARG A 30 -8.84 5.34 -8.97
CA ARG A 30 -9.51 6.63 -8.70
C ARG A 30 -8.72 7.57 -7.80
N TYR A 31 -8.05 7.03 -6.78
CA TYR A 31 -7.24 7.77 -5.81
C TYR A 31 -5.77 7.29 -5.78
N LEU A 32 -5.28 6.83 -6.91
CA LEU A 32 -3.89 6.43 -7.11
C LEU A 32 -3.31 7.17 -8.31
N SER A 33 -2.03 7.51 -8.23
CA SER A 33 -1.32 8.19 -9.31
C SER A 33 -0.54 7.17 -10.13
N PHE A 34 -1.19 6.67 -11.18
CA PHE A 34 -0.54 5.88 -12.21
C PHE A 34 -0.60 6.64 -13.54
N ASP A 35 0.38 6.42 -14.40
CA ASP A 35 0.31 6.85 -15.78
C ASP A 35 -0.81 6.11 -16.51
N GLU A 36 -1.57 6.81 -17.37
CA GLU A 36 -2.61 6.18 -18.16
C GLU A 36 -2.04 5.18 -19.17
N GLY A 37 -2.76 4.09 -19.38
CA GLY A 37 -2.42 3.11 -20.41
C GLY A 37 -1.13 2.33 -20.12
N ARG A 38 -0.84 2.07 -18.84
CA ARG A 38 0.32 1.25 -18.45
C ARG A 38 0.31 -0.09 -19.17
N THR A 39 1.42 -0.41 -19.80
CA THR A 39 1.63 -1.69 -20.46
C THR A 39 2.17 -2.74 -19.47
N TYR A 40 2.13 -4.00 -19.89
CA TYR A 40 2.79 -5.07 -19.11
C TYR A 40 4.29 -4.81 -18.94
N GLU A 41 4.95 -4.30 -19.99
CA GLU A 41 6.37 -3.95 -19.99
C GLU A 41 6.69 -2.85 -18.97
N ASP A 42 5.82 -1.86 -18.80
CA ASP A 42 5.97 -0.79 -17.79
C ASP A 42 5.94 -1.38 -16.37
N VAL A 43 4.98 -2.27 -16.11
CA VAL A 43 4.85 -2.94 -14.80
C VAL A 43 6.06 -3.84 -14.53
N VAL A 44 6.50 -4.63 -15.50
CA VAL A 44 7.69 -5.49 -15.37
C VAL A 44 8.95 -4.67 -15.13
N THR A 45 9.13 -3.57 -15.87
CA THR A 45 10.29 -2.68 -15.72
C THR A 45 10.32 -2.07 -14.31
N GLU A 46 9.19 -1.56 -13.82
CA GLU A 46 9.07 -1.05 -12.45
C GLU A 46 9.38 -2.15 -11.43
N ALA A 47 8.83 -3.34 -11.61
CA ALA A 47 9.00 -4.46 -10.69
C ALA A 47 10.46 -4.95 -10.64
N LEU A 48 11.14 -5.03 -11.78
CA LEU A 48 12.57 -5.37 -11.83
C LEU A 48 13.41 -4.31 -11.11
N TYR A 49 13.13 -3.02 -11.35
CA TYR A 49 13.81 -1.94 -10.64
C TYR A 49 13.60 -2.06 -9.13
N ASN A 50 12.38 -2.32 -8.69
CA ASN A 50 12.04 -2.50 -7.27
C ASN A 50 12.75 -3.71 -6.66
N LYS A 51 12.78 -4.84 -7.36
CA LYS A 51 13.39 -6.09 -6.89
C LYS A 51 14.88 -5.97 -6.59
N PHE A 52 15.61 -5.12 -7.33
CA PHE A 52 17.03 -4.89 -7.11
C PHE A 52 17.32 -3.73 -6.14
N SER A 53 16.31 -3.01 -5.71
CA SER A 53 16.45 -1.92 -4.73
C SER A 53 16.42 -2.47 -3.30
N LYS A 54 17.34 -2.00 -2.46
CA LYS A 54 17.43 -2.45 -1.05
C LYS A 54 16.40 -1.74 -0.13
N ASP A 55 15.81 -0.68 -0.62
CA ASP A 55 14.89 0.22 0.09
C ASP A 55 13.42 0.01 -0.33
N ARG A 56 13.10 -1.13 -0.95
CA ARG A 56 11.78 -1.42 -1.51
C ARG A 56 11.34 -2.85 -1.27
N MET A 57 10.03 -3.06 -1.18
CA MET A 57 9.38 -4.37 -1.16
C MET A 57 8.09 -4.28 -1.97
N ASP A 58 7.80 -5.32 -2.73
CA ASP A 58 6.62 -5.41 -3.58
C ASP A 58 5.92 -6.74 -3.32
N PHE A 59 4.66 -6.67 -2.88
CA PHE A 59 3.90 -7.84 -2.48
C PHE A 59 2.62 -7.95 -3.30
N THR A 60 2.26 -9.18 -3.60
CA THR A 60 0.92 -9.54 -4.05
C THR A 60 0.09 -10.08 -2.89
N ILE A 61 -1.21 -9.85 -2.94
CA ILE A 61 -2.19 -10.36 -2.00
C ILE A 61 -3.04 -11.40 -2.72
N VAL A 62 -3.12 -12.59 -2.14
CA VAL A 62 -3.82 -13.74 -2.72
C VAL A 62 -4.84 -14.27 -1.73
N ASP A 63 -6.06 -14.54 -2.19
CA ASP A 63 -7.08 -15.26 -1.42
C ASP A 63 -6.64 -16.71 -1.24
N ARG A 64 -6.57 -17.18 0.00
CA ARG A 64 -6.04 -18.52 0.34
C ARG A 64 -6.97 -19.67 -0.02
N GLU A 65 -8.27 -19.42 -0.08
CA GLU A 65 -9.26 -20.45 -0.38
C GLU A 65 -9.29 -20.77 -1.88
N ASN A 66 -9.18 -19.74 -2.72
CA ASN A 66 -9.38 -19.86 -4.15
C ASN A 66 -8.10 -19.65 -4.97
N ASP A 67 -6.99 -19.30 -4.34
CA ASP A 67 -5.71 -18.94 -4.98
C ASP A 67 -5.88 -17.80 -6.00
N VAL A 68 -6.75 -16.83 -5.68
CA VAL A 68 -7.07 -15.69 -6.56
C VAL A 68 -6.34 -14.45 -6.09
N HIS A 69 -5.70 -13.75 -7.02
CA HIS A 69 -5.06 -12.47 -6.76
C HIS A 69 -6.11 -11.41 -6.44
N VAL A 70 -5.90 -10.64 -5.37
CA VAL A 70 -6.89 -9.66 -4.88
C VAL A 70 -6.34 -8.25 -4.70
N GLY A 71 -5.02 -8.06 -4.68
CA GLY A 71 -4.44 -6.73 -4.51
C GLY A 71 -2.91 -6.69 -4.51
N ARG A 72 -2.38 -5.49 -4.26
CA ARG A 72 -0.94 -5.21 -4.23
C ARG A 72 -0.59 -4.32 -3.03
N ILE A 73 0.61 -4.55 -2.47
CA ILE A 73 1.27 -3.65 -1.52
C ILE A 73 2.63 -3.31 -2.07
N PHE A 74 2.96 -2.03 -2.12
CA PHE A 74 4.30 -1.56 -2.44
C PHE A 74 4.82 -0.66 -1.34
N ILE A 75 5.95 -1.07 -0.75
CA ILE A 75 6.70 -0.34 0.26
C ILE A 75 7.92 0.27 -0.39
N SER A 76 8.23 1.51 -0.07
CA SER A 76 9.45 2.20 -0.49
C SER A 76 10.07 3.01 0.63
N ARG A 77 11.19 3.66 0.34
CA ARG A 77 11.89 4.52 1.31
C ARG A 77 12.22 3.80 2.63
N ILE A 78 12.58 2.51 2.56
CA ILE A 78 13.02 1.76 3.73
C ILE A 78 14.36 2.31 4.16
N ASP A 79 14.38 3.05 5.26
CA ASP A 79 15.58 3.61 5.88
C ASP A 79 15.92 2.81 7.14
N ARG A 80 17.00 2.02 7.08
CA ARG A 80 17.48 1.19 8.19
C ARG A 80 18.24 1.97 9.25
N HIS A 81 18.57 3.24 8.99
CA HIS A 81 19.22 4.12 9.98
C HIS A 81 18.15 4.82 10.83
N ALA A 82 17.06 5.23 10.22
CA ALA A 82 15.94 5.88 10.90
C ALA A 82 14.85 4.87 11.32
N ASP A 83 14.99 3.58 10.99
CA ASP A 83 14.01 2.52 11.20
C ASP A 83 12.62 2.92 10.70
N SER A 84 12.56 3.48 9.49
CA SER A 84 11.33 4.00 8.91
C SER A 84 11.06 3.44 7.52
N LEU A 85 9.80 3.41 7.13
CA LEU A 85 9.37 3.04 5.79
C LEU A 85 8.07 3.75 5.39
N ASP A 86 7.77 3.67 4.10
CA ASP A 86 6.56 4.24 3.52
C ASP A 86 5.75 3.17 2.77
N ILE A 87 4.46 3.05 3.11
CA ILE A 87 3.51 2.24 2.36
C ILE A 87 3.03 3.09 1.18
N THR A 88 3.79 3.03 0.08
CA THR A 88 3.62 3.92 -1.07
C THR A 88 2.40 3.57 -1.92
N LYS A 89 2.07 2.27 -2.04
CA LYS A 89 0.87 1.80 -2.73
C LYS A 89 0.23 0.67 -1.91
N PHE A 90 -1.06 0.81 -1.68
CA PHE A 90 -1.90 -0.24 -1.14
C PHE A 90 -3.27 -0.18 -1.82
N TYR A 91 -3.65 -1.26 -2.49
CA TYR A 91 -4.97 -1.36 -3.07
C TYR A 91 -5.47 -2.81 -3.14
N ILE A 92 -6.79 -2.94 -3.02
CA ILE A 92 -7.53 -4.16 -3.33
C ILE A 92 -8.07 -3.98 -4.75
N GLY A 93 -7.52 -4.76 -5.67
CA GLY A 93 -7.86 -4.71 -7.09
C GLY A 93 -9.18 -5.42 -7.42
N ASP A 94 -9.56 -6.43 -6.64
CA ASP A 94 -10.89 -7.02 -6.74
C ASP A 94 -11.92 -6.15 -6.02
N VAL A 95 -12.63 -5.32 -6.80
CA VAL A 95 -13.65 -4.38 -6.29
C VAL A 95 -14.80 -5.08 -5.57
N SER A 96 -15.07 -6.35 -5.87
CA SER A 96 -16.11 -7.13 -5.20
C SER A 96 -15.85 -7.34 -3.70
N LEU A 97 -14.59 -7.21 -3.29
CA LEU A 97 -14.13 -7.35 -1.90
C LEU A 97 -14.20 -6.04 -1.10
N TRP A 98 -14.52 -4.92 -1.75
CA TRP A 98 -14.59 -3.64 -1.07
C TRP A 98 -15.73 -3.58 -0.05
N GLY A 99 -15.47 -2.92 1.07
CA GLY A 99 -16.44 -2.80 2.16
C GLY A 99 -16.59 -4.05 3.03
N LYS A 100 -15.89 -5.14 2.71
CA LYS A 100 -15.95 -6.43 3.45
C LYS A 100 -14.88 -6.59 4.55
N GLY A 101 -14.14 -5.53 4.86
CA GLY A 101 -13.10 -5.57 5.91
C GLY A 101 -11.73 -6.08 5.45
N VAL A 102 -11.60 -6.51 4.18
CA VAL A 102 -10.37 -7.10 3.62
C VAL A 102 -9.16 -6.18 3.77
N ALA A 103 -9.29 -4.91 3.41
CA ALA A 103 -8.20 -3.94 3.52
C ALA A 103 -7.71 -3.77 4.97
N ARG A 104 -8.62 -3.83 5.96
CA ARG A 104 -8.26 -3.77 7.39
C ARG A 104 -7.51 -5.03 7.83
N GLU A 105 -7.98 -6.21 7.43
CA GLU A 105 -7.33 -7.48 7.75
C GLU A 105 -5.89 -7.50 7.25
N ILE A 106 -5.68 -7.10 6.00
CA ILE A 106 -4.37 -7.07 5.36
C ILE A 106 -3.46 -6.02 5.98
N MET A 107 -3.97 -4.80 6.23
CA MET A 107 -3.17 -3.73 6.84
C MET A 107 -2.74 -4.06 8.27
N ASN A 108 -3.56 -4.73 9.07
CA ASN A 108 -3.16 -5.18 10.40
C ASN A 108 -1.96 -6.14 10.32
N GLU A 109 -2.01 -7.13 9.43
CA GLU A 109 -0.91 -8.09 9.24
C GLU A 109 0.36 -7.39 8.71
N LEU A 110 0.20 -6.43 7.79
CA LEU A 110 1.31 -5.63 7.29
C LEU A 110 1.98 -4.80 8.39
N LEU A 111 1.19 -4.16 9.25
CA LEU A 111 1.71 -3.36 10.37
C LEU A 111 2.41 -4.25 11.40
N GLU A 112 1.85 -5.42 11.72
CA GLU A 112 2.52 -6.42 12.55
C GLU A 112 3.88 -6.81 11.98
N TYR A 113 3.95 -7.06 10.67
CA TYR A 113 5.20 -7.35 9.98
C TYR A 113 6.19 -6.18 10.05
N CYS A 114 5.73 -4.95 9.81
CA CYS A 114 6.59 -3.77 9.86
C CYS A 114 7.19 -3.54 11.24
N PHE A 115 6.38 -3.61 12.29
CA PHE A 115 6.83 -3.27 13.66
C PHE A 115 7.49 -4.45 14.37
N THR A 116 7.02 -5.68 14.15
CA THR A 116 7.54 -6.86 14.87
C THR A 116 8.70 -7.53 14.14
N PHE A 117 8.58 -7.71 12.82
CA PHE A 117 9.59 -8.44 12.04
C PHE A 117 10.66 -7.53 11.45
N LEU A 118 10.26 -6.41 10.85
CA LEU A 118 11.22 -5.44 10.28
C LEU A 118 11.81 -4.50 11.32
N HIS A 119 11.26 -4.47 12.55
CA HIS A 119 11.66 -3.61 13.66
C HIS A 119 11.62 -2.12 13.33
N MET A 120 10.65 -1.70 12.53
CA MET A 120 10.48 -0.27 12.20
C MET A 120 10.02 0.52 13.43
N GLU A 121 10.53 1.74 13.57
CA GLU A 121 10.06 2.71 14.55
C GLU A 121 8.89 3.52 14.01
N ARG A 122 8.85 3.73 12.68
CA ARG A 122 7.88 4.60 12.03
C ARG A 122 7.41 4.04 10.69
N VAL A 123 6.10 4.00 10.49
CA VAL A 123 5.46 3.67 9.21
C VAL A 123 4.67 4.89 8.73
N THR A 124 4.90 5.30 7.48
CA THR A 124 4.19 6.40 6.83
C THR A 124 3.33 5.91 5.66
N LEU A 125 2.34 6.67 5.33
CA LEU A 125 1.56 6.56 4.12
C LEU A 125 0.94 7.92 3.77
N ASP A 126 0.39 8.01 2.57
CA ASP A 126 -0.41 9.16 2.17
C ASP A 126 -1.73 8.76 1.49
N TYR A 127 -2.63 9.73 1.35
CA TYR A 127 -3.87 9.56 0.61
C TYR A 127 -4.33 10.87 -0.01
N TYR A 128 -5.05 10.79 -1.12
CA TYR A 128 -5.61 11.95 -1.81
C TYR A 128 -6.68 12.66 -1.00
N THR A 129 -6.67 13.99 -0.98
CA THR A 129 -7.80 14.78 -0.46
C THR A 129 -9.12 14.29 -1.07
N GLY A 130 -10.08 14.01 -0.21
CA GLY A 130 -11.41 13.49 -0.60
C GLY A 130 -11.52 11.97 -0.63
N ASN A 131 -10.43 11.22 -0.43
CA ASN A 131 -10.46 9.76 -0.26
C ASN A 131 -10.89 9.38 1.17
N LYS A 132 -12.18 9.58 1.47
CA LYS A 132 -12.75 9.31 2.80
C LYS A 132 -12.59 7.84 3.23
N ARG A 133 -12.58 6.90 2.25
CA ARG A 133 -12.40 5.47 2.55
C ARG A 133 -11.01 5.20 3.12
N ALA A 134 -9.97 5.74 2.48
CA ALA A 134 -8.60 5.59 2.96
C ALA A 134 -8.42 6.25 4.33
N TYR A 135 -8.88 7.50 4.50
CA TYR A 135 -8.84 8.20 5.78
C TYR A 135 -9.47 7.37 6.91
N THR A 136 -10.72 6.91 6.73
CA THR A 136 -11.43 6.12 7.75
C THR A 136 -10.70 4.81 8.07
N LEU A 137 -10.12 4.15 7.06
CA LEU A 137 -9.32 2.94 7.28
C LEU A 137 -8.10 3.27 8.14
N TYR A 138 -7.28 4.22 7.72
CA TYR A 138 -6.01 4.52 8.37
C TYR A 138 -6.20 5.09 9.78
N GLU A 139 -7.14 6.03 9.97
CA GLU A 139 -7.52 6.54 11.30
C GLU A 139 -7.94 5.41 12.24
N SER A 140 -8.77 4.47 11.74
CA SER A 140 -9.26 3.35 12.53
C SER A 140 -8.21 2.27 12.85
N LEU A 141 -7.08 2.29 12.16
CA LEU A 141 -5.91 1.47 12.45
C LEU A 141 -4.96 2.15 13.45
N GLY A 142 -5.15 3.45 13.71
CA GLY A 142 -4.34 4.23 14.65
C GLY A 142 -3.33 5.16 14.00
N PHE A 143 -3.33 5.30 12.67
CA PHE A 143 -2.50 6.32 12.01
C PHE A 143 -2.95 7.72 12.41
N ARG A 144 -2.00 8.63 12.56
CA ARG A 144 -2.22 10.05 12.85
C ARG A 144 -1.82 10.92 11.66
N GLU A 145 -2.66 11.92 11.37
CA GLU A 145 -2.35 12.90 10.32
C GLU A 145 -1.24 13.85 10.80
N GLU A 146 -0.24 14.08 9.96
CA GLU A 146 0.88 14.99 10.22
C GLU A 146 0.79 16.27 9.40
N GLY A 147 0.03 16.27 8.32
CA GLY A 147 -0.15 17.45 7.49
C GLY A 147 -0.57 17.15 6.07
N VAL A 148 -0.64 18.22 5.27
CA VAL A 148 -1.07 18.17 3.88
C VAL A 148 0.03 18.71 2.97
N ALA A 149 0.48 17.88 2.05
CA ALA A 149 1.39 18.26 0.97
C ALA A 149 0.57 18.82 -0.19
N ARG A 150 0.60 20.15 -0.39
CA ARG A 150 -0.20 20.81 -1.42
C ARG A 150 0.36 20.55 -2.82
N ASN A 151 -0.52 20.26 -3.79
CA ASN A 151 -0.15 19.95 -5.17
C ASN A 151 0.95 18.89 -5.30
N ALA A 152 0.91 17.89 -4.43
CA ALA A 152 1.99 16.90 -4.28
C ALA A 152 1.98 15.84 -5.38
N THR A 153 0.87 15.67 -6.07
CA THR A 153 0.75 14.71 -7.17
C THR A 153 -0.08 15.28 -8.31
N LYS A 154 0.06 14.67 -9.50
CA LYS A 154 -0.68 15.08 -10.70
C LYS A 154 -1.36 13.86 -11.31
N LYS A 155 -2.64 13.99 -11.63
CA LYS A 155 -3.43 12.98 -12.33
C LYS A 155 -4.37 13.68 -13.32
N ASP A 156 -4.47 13.15 -14.54
CA ASP A 156 -5.35 13.67 -15.60
C ASP A 156 -5.17 15.20 -15.82
N GLY A 157 -3.93 15.65 -15.79
CA GLY A 157 -3.58 17.05 -15.95
C GLY A 157 -3.87 17.96 -14.74
N ARG A 158 -4.43 17.44 -13.64
CA ARG A 158 -4.77 18.19 -12.43
C ARG A 158 -3.84 17.87 -11.27
N TYR A 159 -3.55 18.86 -10.44
CA TYR A 159 -2.79 18.68 -9.20
C TYR A 159 -3.73 18.35 -8.04
N TYR A 160 -3.24 17.51 -7.15
CA TYR A 160 -3.95 17.08 -5.95
C TYR A 160 -3.07 17.18 -4.72
N ASP A 161 -3.71 17.50 -3.61
CA ASP A 161 -3.06 17.48 -2.31
C ASP A 161 -3.06 16.06 -1.74
N LEU A 162 -1.99 15.72 -1.03
CA LEU A 162 -1.86 14.46 -0.30
C LEU A 162 -1.83 14.73 1.19
N HIS A 163 -2.68 14.02 1.92
CA HIS A 163 -2.63 13.96 3.37
C HIS A 163 -1.59 12.93 3.80
N ILE A 164 -0.66 13.35 4.65
CA ILE A 164 0.41 12.49 5.15
C ILE A 164 0.00 11.97 6.52
N MET A 165 0.07 10.67 6.71
CA MET A 165 -0.17 10.01 7.99
C MET A 165 0.99 9.13 8.40
N SER A 166 1.12 8.93 9.70
CA SER A 166 2.12 8.04 10.28
C SER A 166 1.58 7.23 11.44
N MET A 167 2.29 6.16 11.76
CA MET A 167 2.14 5.39 12.98
C MET A 167 3.51 5.10 13.55
N LEU A 168 3.69 5.31 14.86
CA LEU A 168 4.90 4.97 15.58
C LEU A 168 4.78 3.57 16.22
N ARG A 169 5.92 2.93 16.45
CA ARG A 169 6.00 1.63 17.12
C ARG A 169 5.28 1.64 18.47
N SER A 170 5.53 2.65 19.30
CA SER A 170 4.90 2.81 20.63
C SER A 170 3.37 2.90 20.54
N GLU A 171 2.85 3.56 19.51
CA GLU A 171 1.40 3.68 19.26
C GLU A 171 0.79 2.34 18.87
N PHE A 172 1.48 1.57 18.01
CA PHE A 172 1.03 0.25 17.59
C PHE A 172 0.92 -0.73 18.76
N PHE A 173 1.91 -0.77 19.66
CA PHE A 173 1.90 -1.64 20.84
C PHE A 173 1.12 -1.07 22.01
N GLY A 174 0.58 0.16 21.92
CA GLY A 174 -0.15 0.81 23.02
C GLY A 174 0.76 1.16 24.20
N GLU A 175 2.06 1.32 23.98
CA GLU A 175 3.02 1.76 24.97
C GLU A 175 2.78 3.25 25.26
N LYS A 176 2.62 3.60 26.55
CA LYS A 176 2.52 5.00 26.94
C LYS A 176 3.94 5.57 27.04
N GLU A 177 4.17 6.71 26.40
CA GLU A 177 5.35 7.52 26.65
C GLU A 177 5.49 7.92 28.12
#